data_edfb5ff15f91caf47f15b9c7d8b898ae
#
_entry.id   edfb5ff15f91caf47f15b9c7d8b898ae
#
_cell.length_a   1.000
_cell.length_b   1.000
_cell.length_c   1.000
_cell.angle_alpha   90.00
_cell.angle_beta   90.00
_cell.angle_gamma   90.00
#
_symmetry.space_group_name_H-M   'P 1'
#
loop_
_entity.id
_entity.type
_entity.pdbx_description
1 polymer ?
#
loop_
_entity_poly.entity_id
_entity_poly.type
_entity_poly.pdbx_seq_one_letter_code
_entity_poly.pdbx_strand_id
1 'polypeptide(L)'
;MLTAAYTWNINEDWLFDALVGNELVENQRKFYESYGANYNFPGWNHIDNATTMVASESLRRKRTVGNFASISLSYANMVYFNATVRNDIVSNMPRNNRSFTYPSVSLGWIFTELEPLKNNVLTYGKLRASYAEVGQAGDYYDSYYTTPVYG
;
A
#
# COMPACT_ATOMS: atom_id res chain seq x y z
N MET A 1 -13.16 3.63 0.84
CA MET A 1 -12.81 2.69 -0.24
C MET A 1 -14.07 2.39 -1.03
N LEU A 2 -13.98 2.41 -2.37
CA LEU A 2 -15.04 2.02 -3.29
C LEU A 2 -14.50 0.92 -4.19
N THR A 3 -15.28 -0.16 -4.40
CA THR A 3 -14.90 -1.27 -5.26
C THR A 3 -16.08 -1.73 -6.10
N ALA A 4 -15.79 -2.19 -7.31
CA ALA A 4 -16.72 -2.89 -8.18
C ALA A 4 -16.07 -4.19 -8.64
N ALA A 5 -16.81 -5.27 -8.59
CA ALA A 5 -16.38 -6.59 -9.01
C ALA A 5 -17.36 -7.19 -10.03
N TYR A 6 -16.82 -7.93 -10.95
CA TYR A 6 -17.59 -8.63 -11.98
C TYR A 6 -17.03 -10.03 -12.17
N THR A 7 -17.91 -11.02 -12.11
CA THR A 7 -17.60 -12.43 -12.35
C THR A 7 -18.38 -12.92 -13.56
N TRP A 8 -17.70 -13.55 -14.49
CA TRP A 8 -18.28 -14.09 -15.70
C TRP A 8 -17.84 -15.53 -15.95
N ASN A 9 -18.79 -16.44 -15.88
CA ASN A 9 -18.64 -17.81 -16.35
C ASN A 9 -18.80 -17.81 -17.88
N ILE A 10 -17.69 -17.82 -18.61
CA ILE A 10 -17.69 -17.79 -20.08
C ILE A 10 -18.27 -19.11 -20.61
N ASN A 11 -17.87 -20.22 -20.02
CA ASN A 11 -18.41 -21.58 -20.21
C ASN A 11 -18.06 -22.45 -18.99
N GLU A 12 -18.25 -23.78 -19.09
CA GLU A 12 -17.97 -24.72 -17.98
C GLU A 12 -16.49 -24.75 -17.58
N ASP A 13 -15.58 -24.44 -18.50
CA ASP A 13 -14.13 -24.49 -18.27
C ASP A 13 -13.53 -23.13 -17.91
N TRP A 14 -14.11 -22.02 -18.35
CA TRP A 14 -13.54 -20.70 -18.24
C TRP A 14 -14.29 -19.81 -17.26
N LEU A 15 -13.58 -19.35 -16.26
CA LEU A 15 -14.06 -18.34 -15.30
C LEU A 15 -13.18 -17.09 -15.41
N PHE A 16 -13.82 -15.95 -15.55
CA PHE A 16 -13.19 -14.62 -15.55
C PHE A 16 -13.71 -13.79 -14.40
N ASP A 17 -12.80 -13.22 -13.61
CA ASP A 17 -13.10 -12.24 -12.58
C ASP A 17 -12.36 -10.94 -12.84
N ALA A 18 -13.04 -9.84 -12.63
CA ALA A 18 -12.46 -8.50 -12.68
C ALA A 18 -12.86 -7.70 -11.45
N LEU A 19 -11.94 -6.92 -10.93
CA LEU A 19 -12.18 -6.03 -9.82
C LEU A 19 -11.48 -4.70 -10.10
N VAL A 20 -12.19 -3.60 -9.85
CA VAL A 20 -11.63 -2.25 -9.85
C VAL A 20 -11.96 -1.57 -8.53
N GLY A 21 -11.07 -0.72 -8.07
CA GLY A 21 -11.31 -0.01 -6.83
C GLY A 21 -10.52 1.27 -6.70
N ASN A 22 -11.02 2.09 -5.79
CA ASN A 22 -10.39 3.33 -5.35
C ASN A 22 -10.35 3.37 -3.82
N GLU A 23 -9.23 3.78 -3.28
CA GLU A 23 -9.00 3.93 -1.85
C GLU A 23 -8.44 5.31 -1.56
N LEU A 24 -8.97 5.95 -0.53
CA LEU A 24 -8.42 7.18 0.03
C LEU A 24 -7.99 6.91 1.47
N VAL A 25 -6.71 7.13 1.73
CA VAL A 25 -6.14 7.03 3.08
C VAL A 25 -5.60 8.40 3.49
N GLU A 26 -6.03 8.89 4.64
CA GLU A 26 -5.47 10.09 5.27
C GLU A 26 -4.84 9.71 6.60
N ASN A 27 -3.55 10.01 6.73
CA ASN A 27 -2.82 9.87 7.96
C ASN A 27 -2.47 11.26 8.49
N GLN A 28 -2.80 11.50 9.74
CA GLN A 28 -2.55 12.76 10.44
C GLN A 28 -1.72 12.49 11.69
N ARG A 29 -0.65 13.26 11.88
CA ARG A 29 0.19 13.20 13.07
C ARG A 29 0.36 14.60 13.65
N LYS A 30 0.00 14.74 14.91
CA LYS A 30 0.20 15.96 15.68
C LYS A 30 1.35 15.76 16.67
N PHE A 31 2.22 16.75 16.73
CA PHE A 31 3.31 16.78 17.69
C PHE A 31 3.08 17.98 18.60
N TYR A 32 3.19 17.72 19.88
CA TYR A 32 3.19 18.74 20.93
C TYR A 32 4.55 18.70 21.60
N GLU A 33 5.21 19.84 21.64
CA GLU A 33 6.48 20.00 22.27
C GLU A 33 6.37 21.14 23.29
N SER A 34 6.87 20.91 24.48
CA SER A 34 6.94 21.94 25.50
C SER A 34 8.34 21.97 26.11
N TYR A 35 8.86 23.14 26.26
CA TYR A 35 10.17 23.41 26.86
C TYR A 35 9.99 24.36 28.06
N GLY A 36 10.60 24.00 29.20
CA GLY A 36 10.63 24.81 30.38
C GLY A 36 12.06 25.16 30.83
N ALA A 37 12.31 26.42 31.16
CA ALA A 37 13.59 26.88 31.67
C ALA A 37 13.40 27.74 32.93
N ASN A 38 14.49 27.91 33.72
CA ASN A 38 14.52 28.71 34.91
C ASN A 38 13.53 28.22 35.98
N TYR A 39 13.83 27.03 36.54
CA TYR A 39 13.02 26.46 37.62
C TYR A 39 12.99 27.31 38.88
N ASN A 40 11.80 27.51 39.44
CA ASN A 40 11.59 28.25 40.67
C ASN A 40 12.13 27.49 41.88
N PHE A 41 11.98 26.15 41.87
CA PHE A 41 12.40 25.30 43.00
C PHE A 41 13.43 24.26 42.53
N PRO A 42 14.62 24.22 43.13
CA PRO A 42 15.62 23.20 42.83
C PRO A 42 15.13 21.78 43.15
N GLY A 43 15.47 20.82 42.29
CA GLY A 43 15.15 19.41 42.54
C GLY A 43 13.75 18.96 42.12
N TRP A 44 12.85 19.88 41.75
CA TRP A 44 11.56 19.57 41.15
C TRP A 44 11.57 19.80 39.64
N ASN A 45 11.95 18.75 38.92
CA ASN A 45 12.08 18.78 37.44
C ASN A 45 10.71 18.58 36.76
N HIS A 46 9.81 19.54 36.95
CA HIS A 46 8.48 19.55 36.37
C HIS A 46 8.28 20.83 35.55
N ILE A 47 7.55 20.72 34.42
CA ILE A 47 7.41 21.87 33.53
C ILE A 47 6.65 23.03 34.16
N ASP A 48 5.72 22.75 35.08
CA ASP A 48 4.96 23.76 35.82
C ASP A 48 5.85 24.56 36.79
N ASN A 49 7.04 24.06 37.13
CA ASN A 49 8.03 24.74 37.96
C ASN A 49 8.87 25.74 37.14
N ALA A 50 8.75 25.75 35.83
CA ALA A 50 9.54 26.62 34.95
C ALA A 50 8.95 28.03 34.90
N THR A 51 9.82 29.07 35.07
CA THR A 51 9.43 30.47 34.90
C THR A 51 9.23 30.82 33.43
N THR A 52 10.00 30.19 32.57
CA THR A 52 9.86 30.38 31.10
C THR A 52 9.35 29.09 30.52
N MET A 53 8.19 29.15 29.83
CA MET A 53 7.61 28.03 29.15
C MET A 53 7.39 28.37 27.65
N VAL A 54 7.79 27.47 26.79
CA VAL A 54 7.53 27.57 25.35
C VAL A 54 6.81 26.29 24.94
N ALA A 55 5.67 26.45 24.30
CA ALA A 55 4.92 25.32 23.72
C ALA A 55 4.81 25.49 22.22
N SER A 56 4.97 24.41 21.49
CA SER A 56 4.78 24.37 20.05
C SER A 56 3.88 23.19 19.65
N GLU A 57 3.11 23.41 18.61
CA GLU A 57 2.31 22.36 17.97
C GLU A 57 2.70 22.28 16.49
N SER A 58 2.94 21.08 16.00
CA SER A 58 3.09 20.85 14.57
C SER A 58 2.15 19.77 14.09
N LEU A 59 1.55 19.99 12.92
CA LEU A 59 0.62 19.08 12.28
C LEU A 59 1.20 18.60 10.94
N ARG A 60 1.30 17.30 10.80
CA ARG A 60 1.68 16.67 9.54
C ARG A 60 0.53 15.83 9.03
N ARG A 61 0.19 16.01 7.76
CA ARG A 61 -0.88 15.29 7.09
C ARG A 61 -0.38 14.69 5.79
N LYS A 62 -0.65 13.41 5.61
CA LYS A 62 -0.35 12.66 4.38
C LYS A 62 -1.64 12.04 3.87
N ARG A 63 -1.94 12.28 2.60
CA ARG A 63 -3.04 11.64 1.86
C ARG A 63 -2.48 10.77 0.76
N THR A 64 -3.03 9.58 0.64
CA THR A 64 -2.73 8.65 -0.46
C THR A 64 -4.04 8.26 -1.13
N VAL A 65 -4.10 8.46 -2.43
CA VAL A 65 -5.19 7.98 -3.28
C VAL A 65 -4.66 6.79 -4.06
N GLY A 66 -5.20 5.61 -3.81
CA GLY A 66 -4.87 4.38 -4.52
C GLY A 66 -5.99 3.99 -5.48
N ASN A 67 -5.65 3.83 -6.76
CA ASN A 67 -6.53 3.23 -7.74
C ASN A 67 -5.98 1.84 -8.08
N PHE A 68 -6.82 0.83 -8.11
CA PHE A 68 -6.36 -0.52 -8.40
C PHE A 68 -7.36 -1.26 -9.29
N ALA A 69 -6.81 -2.16 -10.07
CA ALA A 69 -7.57 -3.11 -10.87
C ALA A 69 -6.90 -4.48 -10.81
N SER A 70 -7.71 -5.52 -10.84
CA SER A 70 -7.25 -6.89 -10.96
C SER A 70 -8.12 -7.67 -11.92
N ILE A 71 -7.50 -8.60 -12.63
CA ILE A 71 -8.18 -9.61 -13.44
C ILE A 71 -7.67 -10.98 -13.04
N SER A 72 -8.58 -11.93 -12.98
CA SER A 72 -8.30 -13.36 -12.81
C SER A 72 -8.95 -14.13 -13.94
N LEU A 73 -8.22 -15.07 -14.49
CA LEU A 73 -8.71 -16.00 -15.50
C LEU A 73 -8.34 -17.41 -15.06
N SER A 74 -9.33 -18.29 -14.97
CA SER A 74 -9.10 -19.69 -14.71
C SER A 74 -9.64 -20.55 -15.84
N TYR A 75 -8.89 -21.60 -16.15
CA TYR A 75 -9.25 -22.58 -17.16
C TYR A 75 -9.24 -23.99 -16.60
N ALA A 76 -10.35 -24.69 -16.77
CA ALA A 76 -10.56 -26.09 -16.40
C ALA A 76 -10.09 -26.44 -14.98
N ASN A 77 -10.12 -25.50 -14.03
CA ASN A 77 -9.53 -25.60 -12.68
C ASN A 77 -8.04 -26.01 -12.67
N MET A 78 -7.39 -25.93 -13.81
CA MET A 78 -6.01 -26.38 -14.02
C MET A 78 -5.03 -25.19 -14.19
N VAL A 79 -5.41 -24.16 -14.95
CA VAL A 79 -4.59 -23.00 -15.21
C VAL A 79 -5.22 -21.76 -14.59
N TYR A 80 -4.41 -20.99 -13.88
CA TYR A 80 -4.82 -19.76 -13.20
C TYR A 80 -3.89 -18.63 -13.62
N PHE A 81 -4.43 -17.60 -14.21
CA PHE A 81 -3.73 -16.36 -14.52
C PHE A 81 -4.31 -15.23 -13.69
N ASN A 82 -3.44 -14.42 -13.07
CA ASN A 82 -3.87 -13.21 -12.36
C ASN A 82 -2.96 -12.06 -12.78
N ALA A 83 -3.54 -10.90 -13.04
CA ALA A 83 -2.82 -9.66 -13.25
C ALA A 83 -3.44 -8.57 -12.39
N THR A 84 -2.60 -7.76 -11.75
CA THR A 84 -3.04 -6.62 -10.96
C THR A 84 -2.23 -5.39 -11.32
N VAL A 85 -2.85 -4.23 -11.23
CA VAL A 85 -2.19 -2.94 -11.31
C VAL A 85 -2.72 -2.05 -10.20
N ARG A 86 -1.81 -1.36 -9.50
CA ARG A 86 -2.15 -0.35 -8.52
C ARG A 86 -1.41 0.94 -8.85
N ASN A 87 -2.10 2.06 -8.76
CA ASN A 87 -1.52 3.39 -8.89
C ASN A 87 -1.81 4.18 -7.61
N ASP A 88 -0.75 4.57 -6.90
CA ASP A 88 -0.83 5.37 -5.69
C ASP A 88 -0.36 6.80 -5.96
N ILE A 89 -1.19 7.78 -5.60
CA ILE A 89 -0.88 9.20 -5.65
C ILE A 89 -0.70 9.70 -4.22
N VAL A 90 0.50 10.16 -3.89
CA VAL A 90 0.91 10.52 -2.53
C VAL A 90 1.11 12.02 -2.39
N SER A 91 0.43 12.65 -1.42
CA SER A 91 0.36 14.11 -1.29
C SER A 91 1.65 14.78 -0.80
N ASN A 92 2.55 14.04 -0.13
CA ASN A 92 3.83 14.57 0.38
C ASN A 92 4.97 14.53 -0.65
N MET A 93 4.68 14.15 -1.89
CA MET A 93 5.64 14.09 -2.99
C MET A 93 5.47 15.26 -3.96
N PRO A 94 6.53 15.68 -4.67
CA PRO A 94 6.44 16.69 -5.72
C PRO A 94 5.43 16.32 -6.80
N ARG A 95 4.72 17.30 -7.34
CA ARG A 95 3.64 17.07 -8.32
C ARG A 95 4.06 16.19 -9.50
N ASN A 96 5.30 16.29 -9.94
CA ASN A 96 5.82 15.53 -11.08
C ASN A 96 6.21 14.09 -10.72
N ASN A 97 6.37 13.74 -9.43
CA ASN A 97 6.85 12.44 -8.96
C ASN A 97 6.00 11.85 -7.82
N ARG A 98 4.71 12.18 -7.77
CA ARG A 98 3.81 11.71 -6.69
C ARG A 98 2.97 10.49 -7.03
N SER A 99 3.04 10.03 -8.27
CA SER A 99 2.25 8.90 -8.79
C SER A 99 3.16 7.70 -9.02
N PHE A 100 2.81 6.59 -8.42
CA PHE A 100 3.55 5.33 -8.47
C PHE A 100 2.64 4.23 -8.97
N THR A 101 3.10 3.48 -9.97
CA THR A 101 2.32 2.38 -10.53
C THR A 101 3.04 1.07 -10.26
N TYR A 102 2.31 0.09 -9.73
CA TYR A 102 2.80 -1.22 -9.33
C TYR A 102 2.04 -2.31 -10.08
N PRO A 103 2.59 -2.85 -11.16
CA PRO A 103 2.03 -4.00 -11.84
C PRO A 103 2.44 -5.30 -11.14
N SER A 104 1.56 -6.29 -11.18
CA SER A 104 1.92 -7.67 -10.87
C SER A 104 1.22 -8.65 -11.78
N VAL A 105 1.88 -9.77 -12.03
CA VAL A 105 1.36 -10.87 -12.84
C VAL A 105 1.73 -12.19 -12.17
N SER A 106 0.79 -13.15 -12.16
CA SER A 106 1.06 -14.49 -11.69
C SER A 106 0.38 -15.54 -12.58
N LEU A 107 1.06 -16.66 -12.75
CA LEU A 107 0.57 -17.83 -13.44
C LEU A 107 0.70 -19.04 -12.53
N GLY A 108 -0.36 -19.82 -12.44
CA GLY A 108 -0.38 -21.10 -11.72
C GLY A 108 -0.87 -22.21 -12.66
N TRP A 109 -0.21 -23.35 -12.63
CA TRP A 109 -0.59 -24.52 -13.41
C TRP A 109 -0.56 -25.76 -12.55
N ILE A 110 -1.74 -26.42 -12.43
CA ILE A 110 -1.89 -27.72 -11.76
C ILE A 110 -1.74 -28.80 -12.84
N PHE A 111 -0.51 -29.24 -13.05
CA PHE A 111 -0.20 -30.15 -14.14
C PHE A 111 -0.71 -31.58 -13.91
N THR A 112 -1.04 -31.95 -12.65
CA THR A 112 -1.62 -33.25 -12.33
C THR A 112 -3.10 -33.40 -12.70
N GLU A 113 -3.76 -32.33 -13.14
CA GLU A 113 -5.09 -32.44 -13.73
C GLU A 113 -5.03 -33.02 -15.16
N LEU A 114 -3.83 -33.09 -15.76
CA LEU A 114 -3.64 -33.86 -17.00
C LEU A 114 -3.55 -35.36 -16.67
N GLU A 115 -4.51 -36.15 -17.12
CA GLU A 115 -4.62 -37.59 -16.82
C GLU A 115 -3.31 -38.40 -16.97
N PRO A 116 -2.44 -38.15 -18.00
CA PRO A 116 -1.19 -38.90 -18.12
C PRO A 116 -0.18 -38.62 -17.01
N LEU A 117 -0.29 -37.51 -16.27
CA LEU A 117 0.67 -37.10 -15.23
C LEU A 117 0.21 -37.46 -13.82
N LYS A 118 -1.06 -37.76 -13.65
CA LYS A 118 -1.62 -38.19 -12.36
C LYS A 118 -1.41 -39.70 -12.19
N ASN A 119 -0.75 -40.10 -11.14
CA ASN A 119 -0.55 -41.50 -10.81
C ASN A 119 -0.61 -41.72 -9.28
N ASN A 120 -0.50 -42.98 -8.82
CA ASN A 120 -0.60 -43.34 -7.39
C ASN A 120 0.54 -42.73 -6.54
N VAL A 121 1.63 -42.26 -7.14
CA VAL A 121 2.76 -41.61 -6.46
C VAL A 121 2.63 -40.10 -6.52
N LEU A 122 2.24 -39.55 -7.68
CA LEU A 122 2.05 -38.13 -7.90
C LEU A 122 0.57 -37.79 -8.00
N THR A 123 -0.05 -37.54 -6.85
CA THR A 123 -1.50 -37.26 -6.75
C THR A 123 -1.83 -35.79 -6.97
N TYR A 124 -0.88 -34.86 -6.67
CA TYR A 124 -1.03 -33.43 -6.84
C TYR A 124 0.29 -32.76 -7.13
N GLY A 125 0.32 -31.91 -8.16
CA GLY A 125 1.48 -31.10 -8.53
C GLY A 125 1.05 -29.76 -9.12
N LYS A 126 1.66 -28.68 -8.61
CA LYS A 126 1.36 -27.30 -9.06
C LYS A 126 2.65 -26.54 -9.27
N LEU A 127 2.77 -25.89 -10.43
CA LEU A 127 3.81 -24.92 -10.72
C LEU A 127 3.24 -23.50 -10.56
N ARG A 128 4.07 -22.58 -10.08
CA ARG A 128 3.73 -21.18 -9.97
C ARG A 128 4.88 -20.29 -10.42
N ALA A 129 4.57 -19.23 -11.16
CA ALA A 129 5.47 -18.16 -11.50
C ALA A 129 4.78 -16.83 -11.21
N SER A 130 5.51 -15.87 -10.66
CA SER A 130 4.98 -14.53 -10.41
C SER A 130 6.05 -13.46 -10.57
N TYR A 131 5.62 -12.30 -11.04
CA TYR A 131 6.41 -11.09 -11.11
C TYR A 131 5.59 -9.95 -10.51
N ALA A 132 6.21 -9.11 -9.68
CA ALA A 132 5.58 -7.95 -9.12
C ALA A 132 6.59 -6.82 -8.93
N GLU A 133 6.18 -5.61 -9.19
CA GLU A 133 6.90 -4.40 -8.83
C GLU A 133 6.25 -3.80 -7.58
N VAL A 134 7.08 -3.32 -6.66
CA VAL A 134 6.65 -2.61 -5.46
C VAL A 134 7.47 -1.36 -5.30
N GLY A 135 6.83 -0.29 -4.86
CA GLY A 135 7.48 0.94 -4.52
C GLY A 135 6.99 1.44 -3.17
N GLN A 136 7.81 2.21 -2.51
CA GLN A 136 7.47 2.82 -1.24
C GLN A 136 7.72 4.32 -1.33
N ALA A 137 6.69 5.12 -1.10
CA ALA A 137 6.88 6.54 -0.83
C ALA A 137 7.50 6.71 0.56
N GLY A 138 8.47 7.63 0.67
CA GLY A 138 9.09 7.97 1.96
C GLY A 138 8.06 8.30 3.04
N ASP A 139 8.51 8.24 4.31
CA ASP A 139 7.65 8.54 5.47
C ASP A 139 7.36 10.04 5.57
N TYR A 140 6.60 10.44 6.57
CA TYR A 140 6.23 11.84 6.85
C TYR A 140 7.41 12.81 6.96
N TYR A 141 8.55 12.30 7.36
CA TYR A 141 9.78 13.09 7.57
C TYR A 141 10.50 13.40 6.25
N ASP A 142 10.28 12.60 5.21
CA ASP A 142 10.84 12.78 3.88
C ASP A 142 9.90 13.63 3.03
N SER A 143 9.66 14.86 3.47
CA SER A 143 8.93 15.83 2.65
C SER A 143 9.87 16.35 1.57
N TYR A 144 9.65 15.95 0.34
CA TYR A 144 10.39 16.46 -0.84
C TYR A 144 10.07 17.92 -1.18
N TYR A 145 9.14 18.52 -0.47
CA TYR A 145 8.94 19.96 -0.53
C TYR A 145 9.96 20.64 0.38
N THR A 146 11.09 21.02 -0.18
CA THR A 146 11.91 22.05 0.43
C THR A 146 11.11 23.34 0.38
N THR A 147 10.69 23.84 1.52
CA THR A 147 10.28 25.24 1.64
C THR A 147 11.49 26.07 1.24
N PRO A 148 11.41 26.94 0.19
CA PRO A 148 12.48 27.85 -0.08
C PRO A 148 12.67 28.70 1.18
N VAL A 149 13.83 28.59 1.81
CA VAL A 149 14.24 29.53 2.85
C VAL A 149 14.60 30.80 2.14
N TYR A 150 13.71 31.76 2.16
CA TYR A 150 14.05 33.12 1.74
C TYR A 150 14.95 33.71 2.84
N GLY A 151 16.25 33.78 2.56
CA GLY A 151 17.21 34.54 3.34
C GLY A 151 17.08 36.03 3.05
#